data_aafd75b6b147fdf7f606e37a31616c2e
#
_entry.id   aafd75b6b147fdf7f606e37a31616c2e
#
_cell.length_a   1.000
_cell.length_b   1.000
_cell.length_c   1.000
_cell.angle_alpha   90.00
_cell.angle_beta   90.00
_cell.angle_gamma   90.00
#
_symmetry.space_group_name_H-M   'P 1'
#
loop_
_entity.id
_entity.type
_entity.pdbx_description
1 polymer ?
#
loop_
_entity_poly.entity_id
_entity_poly.type
_entity_poly.pdbx_seq_one_letter_code
_entity_poly.pdbx_strand_id
1 'polypeptide(L)'
;MPKSMKLLLRISIILVLVLCSCSTNKVVQDYASVPLKKTIFEVPYFSNPAMDYVYKANITVYGHELTGIFIAKKINDTTHRVVFTTEFGNKLMDFEISEDNFKVNSIVSELDRKILINTLEEDFRLLLKKEYLVQEQFENESDNIYKSADGNRDNYLFYSKKNHQLEKIVRSSKTKEKFMLIFITENNIFAERVQIIHQNIKLKIDFNYFKS
;
A
#
# COMPACT_ATOMS: atom_id res chain seq x y z
N MET A 1 18.40 48.26 -28.07
CA MET A 1 17.92 46.88 -28.33
C MET A 1 16.73 46.97 -29.28
N PRO A 2 16.75 46.30 -30.44
CA PRO A 2 15.63 46.30 -31.38
C PRO A 2 14.36 45.73 -30.75
N LYS A 3 13.19 46.26 -31.16
CA LYS A 3 11.89 45.83 -30.61
C LYS A 3 11.65 44.33 -30.73
N SER A 4 12.17 43.68 -31.79
CA SER A 4 12.10 42.23 -32.01
C SER A 4 12.83 41.42 -30.94
N MET A 5 13.97 41.87 -30.45
CA MET A 5 14.78 41.20 -29.44
C MET A 5 14.09 41.25 -28.04
N LYS A 6 13.39 42.36 -27.72
CA LYS A 6 12.59 42.47 -26.50
C LYS A 6 11.36 41.55 -26.53
N LEU A 7 10.76 41.36 -27.71
CA LEU A 7 9.63 40.46 -27.92
C LEU A 7 10.05 38.99 -27.74
N LEU A 8 11.17 38.58 -28.37
CA LEU A 8 11.73 37.24 -28.24
C LEU A 8 12.11 36.92 -26.79
N LEU A 9 12.71 37.87 -26.07
CA LEU A 9 13.03 37.70 -24.63
C LEU A 9 11.80 37.48 -23.80
N ARG A 10 10.72 38.23 -24.01
CA ARG A 10 9.44 38.08 -23.29
C ARG A 10 8.78 36.71 -23.57
N ILE A 11 8.79 36.27 -24.83
CA ILE A 11 8.25 34.97 -25.24
C ILE A 11 9.08 33.84 -24.60
N SER A 12 10.41 33.97 -24.57
CA SER A 12 11.28 32.98 -23.91
C SER A 12 11.02 32.88 -22.40
N ILE A 13 10.82 34.01 -21.69
CA ILE A 13 10.52 34.03 -20.28
C ILE A 13 9.15 33.39 -19.98
N ILE A 14 8.14 33.68 -20.79
CA ILE A 14 6.81 33.07 -20.67
C ILE A 14 6.88 31.55 -20.92
N LEU A 15 7.65 31.11 -21.92
CA LEU A 15 7.84 29.69 -22.23
C LEU A 15 8.52 28.94 -21.08
N VAL A 16 9.51 29.55 -20.43
CA VAL A 16 10.21 28.97 -19.26
C VAL A 16 9.27 28.87 -18.07
N LEU A 17 8.39 29.85 -17.84
CA LEU A 17 7.40 29.83 -16.75
C LEU A 17 6.33 28.75 -16.95
N VAL A 18 5.94 28.45 -18.18
CA VAL A 18 4.95 27.41 -18.49
C VAL A 18 5.56 26.01 -18.30
N LEU A 19 6.87 25.83 -18.45
CA LEU A 19 7.55 24.56 -18.26
C LEU A 19 7.77 24.20 -16.77
N CYS A 20 7.64 25.15 -15.85
CA CYS A 20 7.71 24.94 -14.39
C CYS A 20 6.39 24.46 -13.77
N SER A 21 5.45 23.90 -14.53
CA SER A 21 4.25 23.25 -14.00
C SER A 21 4.67 21.95 -13.31
N CYS A 22 5.07 22.03 -12.03
CA CYS A 22 5.22 20.87 -11.16
C CYS A 22 3.88 20.15 -11.09
N SER A 23 3.80 18.96 -11.67
CA SER A 23 2.68 18.05 -11.49
C SER A 23 2.67 17.59 -10.03
N THR A 24 1.90 18.27 -9.17
CA THR A 24 1.68 17.85 -7.80
C THR A 24 0.98 16.48 -7.79
N ASN A 25 1.50 15.56 -7.02
CA ASN A 25 0.88 14.25 -6.88
C ASN A 25 -0.45 14.44 -6.12
N LYS A 26 -1.55 13.91 -6.70
CA LYS A 26 -2.90 14.05 -6.14
C LYS A 26 -3.03 13.50 -4.71
N VAL A 27 -2.17 12.54 -4.34
CA VAL A 27 -2.20 11.92 -3.00
C VAL A 27 -1.85 12.92 -1.90
N VAL A 28 -1.01 13.92 -2.19
CA VAL A 28 -0.50 14.89 -1.21
C VAL A 28 -0.78 16.35 -1.60
N GLN A 29 -1.72 16.61 -2.50
CA GLN A 29 -2.02 17.96 -3.00
C GLN A 29 -2.49 18.92 -1.89
N ASP A 30 -3.15 18.39 -0.85
CA ASP A 30 -3.71 19.15 0.28
C ASP A 30 -2.80 19.12 1.52
N TYR A 31 -1.53 18.75 1.35
CA TYR A 31 -0.56 18.60 2.43
C TYR A 31 0.67 19.47 2.18
N ALA A 32 1.18 20.10 3.23
CA ALA A 32 2.41 20.88 3.17
C ALA A 32 3.63 19.97 3.22
N SER A 33 4.62 20.19 2.35
CA SER A 33 5.93 19.54 2.44
C SER A 33 6.70 20.10 3.63
N VAL A 34 7.29 19.22 4.43
CA VAL A 34 8.03 19.58 5.64
C VAL A 34 9.39 18.87 5.68
N PRO A 35 10.37 19.40 6.47
CA PRO A 35 11.65 18.73 6.66
C PRO A 35 11.46 17.30 7.19
N LEU A 36 12.25 16.37 6.65
CA LEU A 36 12.22 14.97 7.02
C LEU A 36 12.63 14.79 8.49
N LYS A 37 11.74 14.24 9.32
CA LYS A 37 11.97 13.99 10.75
C LYS A 37 12.49 12.58 11.05
N LYS A 38 12.22 11.61 10.15
CA LYS A 38 12.71 10.23 10.25
C LYS A 38 12.94 9.63 8.88
N THR A 39 13.97 8.82 8.76
CA THR A 39 14.39 8.17 7.50
C THR A 39 13.84 6.76 7.34
N ILE A 40 13.36 6.14 8.42
CA ILE A 40 12.75 4.81 8.44
C ILE A 40 11.39 4.90 9.12
N PHE A 41 10.37 4.33 8.50
CA PHE A 41 9.05 4.15 9.11
C PHE A 41 8.82 2.66 9.33
N GLU A 42 8.68 2.26 10.59
CA GLU A 42 8.34 0.90 10.99
C GLU A 42 6.81 0.72 11.04
N VAL A 43 6.30 -0.28 10.35
CA VAL A 43 4.89 -0.65 10.35
C VAL A 43 4.63 -1.55 11.55
N PRO A 44 3.69 -1.18 12.47
CA PRO A 44 3.46 -1.97 13.69
C PRO A 44 2.69 -3.27 13.42
N TYR A 45 1.94 -3.31 12.30
CA TYR A 45 1.06 -4.43 11.98
C TYR A 45 1.81 -5.55 11.24
N PHE A 46 1.41 -6.82 11.47
CA PHE A 46 2.08 -8.01 10.89
C PHE A 46 3.58 -8.11 11.19
N SER A 47 4.07 -7.40 12.19
CA SER A 47 5.50 -7.25 12.47
C SER A 47 6.05 -8.28 13.46
N ASN A 48 5.20 -8.86 14.32
CA ASN A 48 5.62 -9.81 15.34
C ASN A 48 5.89 -11.20 14.73
N PRO A 49 7.15 -11.68 14.70
CA PRO A 49 7.47 -12.97 14.09
C PRO A 49 6.96 -14.20 14.86
N ALA A 50 6.57 -14.01 16.12
CA ALA A 50 6.04 -15.09 16.97
C ALA A 50 4.52 -15.24 16.86
N MET A 51 3.83 -14.37 16.12
CA MET A 51 2.38 -14.40 15.95
C MET A 51 1.97 -15.00 14.62
N ASP A 52 0.96 -15.85 14.65
CA ASP A 52 0.16 -16.21 13.50
C ASP A 52 -1.01 -15.21 13.39
N TYR A 53 -1.07 -14.48 12.28
CA TYR A 53 -2.11 -13.50 12.03
C TYR A 53 -3.30 -14.17 11.35
N VAL A 54 -4.40 -14.34 12.10
CA VAL A 54 -5.60 -15.05 11.64
C VAL A 54 -6.77 -14.08 11.54
N TYR A 55 -7.36 -13.99 10.33
CA TYR A 55 -8.48 -13.10 10.04
C TYR A 55 -9.61 -13.85 9.34
N LYS A 56 -10.85 -13.50 9.64
CA LYS A 56 -11.95 -13.74 8.71
C LYS A 56 -11.75 -12.84 7.50
N ALA A 57 -11.76 -13.42 6.31
CA ALA A 57 -11.51 -12.70 5.09
C ALA A 57 -12.69 -12.81 4.12
N ASN A 58 -12.98 -11.69 3.45
CA ASN A 58 -13.87 -11.64 2.29
C ASN A 58 -13.09 -11.05 1.12
N ILE A 59 -12.95 -11.82 0.04
CA ILE A 59 -12.32 -11.41 -1.21
C ILE A 59 -13.41 -11.24 -2.26
N THR A 60 -13.64 -10.01 -2.68
CA THR A 60 -14.52 -9.70 -3.82
C THR A 60 -13.68 -9.50 -5.06
N VAL A 61 -13.83 -10.36 -6.06
CA VAL A 61 -13.09 -10.31 -7.32
C VAL A 61 -14.03 -10.45 -8.51
N TYR A 62 -14.05 -9.43 -9.38
CA TYR A 62 -14.93 -9.37 -10.56
C TYR A 62 -16.41 -9.68 -10.28
N GLY A 63 -16.89 -9.37 -9.07
CA GLY A 63 -18.28 -9.61 -8.64
C GLY A 63 -18.51 -10.98 -7.98
N HIS A 64 -17.51 -11.83 -7.89
CA HIS A 64 -17.54 -13.07 -7.11
C HIS A 64 -17.04 -12.81 -5.69
N GLU A 65 -17.68 -13.40 -4.71
CA GLU A 65 -17.30 -13.31 -3.30
C GLU A 65 -16.75 -14.65 -2.81
N LEU A 66 -15.57 -14.60 -2.20
CA LEU A 66 -14.92 -15.74 -1.56
C LEU A 66 -14.73 -15.38 -0.09
N THR A 67 -15.39 -16.13 0.79
CA THR A 67 -15.29 -15.95 2.24
C THR A 67 -14.52 -17.09 2.88
N GLY A 68 -13.79 -16.79 3.95
CA GLY A 68 -13.02 -17.82 4.64
C GLY A 68 -12.07 -17.27 5.68
N ILE A 69 -10.98 -18.00 5.93
CA ILE A 69 -9.96 -17.69 6.92
C ILE A 69 -8.65 -17.41 6.21
N PHE A 70 -8.13 -16.21 6.43
CA PHE A 70 -6.81 -15.79 6.00
C PHE A 70 -5.81 -15.99 7.15
N ILE A 71 -4.69 -16.61 6.85
CA ILE A 71 -3.60 -16.84 7.81
C ILE A 71 -2.31 -16.33 7.19
N ALA A 72 -1.63 -15.42 7.90
CA ALA A 72 -0.26 -15.01 7.56
C ALA A 72 0.67 -15.40 8.70
N LYS A 73 1.68 -16.19 8.39
CA LYS A 73 2.67 -16.73 9.34
C LYS A 73 4.08 -16.53 8.82
N LYS A 74 4.99 -16.09 9.67
CA LYS A 74 6.41 -16.08 9.39
C LYS A 74 6.96 -17.51 9.52
N ILE A 75 7.54 -18.08 8.45
CA ILE A 75 8.06 -19.46 8.44
C ILE A 75 9.59 -19.53 8.60
N ASN A 76 10.30 -18.44 8.27
CA ASN A 76 11.72 -18.24 8.53
C ASN A 76 12.04 -16.74 8.56
N ASP A 77 13.32 -16.35 8.65
CA ASP A 77 13.71 -14.95 8.83
C ASP A 77 13.27 -14.00 7.71
N THR A 78 13.12 -14.50 6.49
CA THR A 78 12.81 -13.71 5.31
C THR A 78 11.46 -14.02 4.68
N THR A 79 10.84 -15.17 5.03
CA THR A 79 9.68 -15.70 4.31
C THR A 79 8.44 -15.80 5.18
N HIS A 80 7.33 -15.33 4.63
CA HIS A 80 6.00 -15.54 5.19
C HIS A 80 5.24 -16.56 4.33
N ARG A 81 4.40 -17.36 4.97
CA ARG A 81 3.37 -18.16 4.31
C ARG A 81 2.03 -17.49 4.49
N VAL A 82 1.31 -17.30 3.40
CA VAL A 82 -0.04 -16.75 3.35
C VAL A 82 -0.96 -17.82 2.83
N VAL A 83 -1.96 -18.16 3.64
CA VAL A 83 -2.96 -19.18 3.30
C VAL A 83 -4.35 -18.58 3.43
N PHE A 84 -5.21 -18.84 2.45
CA PHE A 84 -6.63 -18.56 2.52
C PHE A 84 -7.41 -19.85 2.34
N THR A 85 -8.30 -20.15 3.28
CA THR A 85 -9.11 -21.36 3.29
C THR A 85 -10.59 -21.01 3.41
N THR A 86 -11.47 -21.91 3.01
CA THR A 86 -12.88 -21.86 3.45
C THR A 86 -12.97 -22.07 4.97
N GLU A 87 -14.10 -21.75 5.57
CA GLU A 87 -14.36 -22.06 6.99
C GLU A 87 -14.29 -23.58 7.31
N PHE A 88 -14.44 -24.44 6.31
CA PHE A 88 -14.30 -25.90 6.42
C PHE A 88 -12.85 -26.40 6.20
N GLY A 89 -11.88 -25.49 6.03
CA GLY A 89 -10.46 -25.84 5.88
C GLY A 89 -10.00 -26.18 4.46
N ASN A 90 -10.87 -26.11 3.45
CA ASN A 90 -10.43 -26.29 2.06
C ASN A 90 -9.57 -25.12 1.62
N LYS A 91 -8.36 -25.38 1.15
CA LYS A 91 -7.46 -24.33 0.68
C LYS A 91 -7.98 -23.68 -0.60
N LEU A 92 -8.07 -22.34 -0.58
CA LEU A 92 -8.38 -21.52 -1.73
C LEU A 92 -7.10 -20.93 -2.35
N MET A 93 -6.11 -20.56 -1.52
CA MET A 93 -4.75 -20.21 -1.97
C MET A 93 -3.72 -20.49 -0.86
N ASP A 94 -2.47 -20.71 -1.28
CA ASP A 94 -1.33 -20.98 -0.41
C ASP A 94 -0.07 -20.47 -1.10
N PHE A 95 0.49 -19.38 -0.54
CA PHE A 95 1.65 -18.66 -1.09
C PHE A 95 2.79 -18.62 -0.09
N GLU A 96 4.02 -18.66 -0.59
CA GLU A 96 5.22 -18.28 0.15
C GLU A 96 5.78 -16.99 -0.44
N ILE A 97 6.03 -16.00 0.43
CA ILE A 97 6.39 -14.63 0.05
C ILE A 97 7.62 -14.21 0.84
N SER A 98 8.67 -13.85 0.14
CA SER A 98 9.86 -13.18 0.70
C SER A 98 10.16 -11.91 -0.10
N GLU A 99 11.17 -11.14 0.29
CA GLU A 99 11.53 -9.90 -0.41
C GLU A 99 11.79 -10.14 -1.91
N ASP A 100 12.54 -11.20 -2.24
CA ASP A 100 12.98 -11.51 -3.60
C ASP A 100 12.27 -12.67 -4.26
N ASN A 101 11.41 -13.40 -3.53
CA ASN A 101 10.78 -14.61 -4.05
C ASN A 101 9.30 -14.68 -3.76
N PHE A 102 8.56 -15.24 -4.71
CA PHE A 102 7.15 -15.56 -4.59
C PHE A 102 6.88 -16.93 -5.16
N LYS A 103 6.21 -17.79 -4.38
CA LYS A 103 5.86 -19.14 -4.78
C LYS A 103 4.39 -19.42 -4.53
N VAL A 104 3.71 -19.90 -5.55
CA VAL A 104 2.35 -20.42 -5.46
C VAL A 104 2.43 -21.91 -5.15
N ASN A 105 2.06 -22.33 -3.94
CA ASN A 105 1.97 -23.73 -3.55
C ASN A 105 0.67 -24.35 -4.04
N SER A 106 -0.45 -23.64 -3.93
CA SER A 106 -1.74 -24.01 -4.50
C SER A 106 -2.64 -22.78 -4.66
N ILE A 107 -3.55 -22.84 -5.64
CA ILE A 107 -4.58 -21.83 -5.89
C ILE A 107 -5.77 -22.50 -6.59
N VAL A 108 -6.99 -22.10 -6.26
CA VAL A 108 -8.20 -22.59 -6.93
C VAL A 108 -8.39 -21.92 -8.29
N SER A 109 -9.08 -22.59 -9.20
CA SER A 109 -9.27 -22.17 -10.59
C SER A 109 -9.89 -20.78 -10.73
N GLU A 110 -10.77 -20.39 -9.82
CA GLU A 110 -11.43 -19.08 -9.78
C GLU A 110 -10.45 -17.91 -9.57
N LEU A 111 -9.36 -18.16 -8.86
CA LEU A 111 -8.28 -17.22 -8.57
C LEU A 111 -7.06 -17.39 -9.49
N ASP A 112 -6.96 -18.50 -10.23
CA ASP A 112 -5.80 -18.85 -11.07
C ASP A 112 -5.79 -18.06 -12.38
N ARG A 113 -5.58 -16.75 -12.25
CA ARG A 113 -5.35 -15.82 -13.35
C ARG A 113 -4.08 -15.03 -13.08
N LYS A 114 -3.15 -15.02 -14.03
CA LYS A 114 -1.85 -14.36 -13.87
C LYS A 114 -1.94 -12.91 -13.34
N ILE A 115 -2.91 -12.13 -13.84
CA ILE A 115 -3.10 -10.76 -13.40
C ILE A 115 -3.52 -10.71 -11.91
N LEU A 116 -4.37 -11.63 -11.47
CA LEU A 116 -4.84 -11.71 -10.10
C LEU A 116 -3.74 -12.20 -9.16
N ILE A 117 -3.00 -13.25 -9.55
CA ILE A 117 -1.86 -13.77 -8.79
C ILE A 117 -0.82 -12.67 -8.58
N ASN A 118 -0.42 -11.96 -9.64
CA ASN A 118 0.53 -10.87 -9.55
C ASN A 118 0.03 -9.72 -8.65
N THR A 119 -1.28 -9.44 -8.68
CA THR A 119 -1.88 -8.42 -7.82
C THR A 119 -1.86 -8.85 -6.36
N LEU A 120 -2.27 -10.08 -6.05
CA LEU A 120 -2.24 -10.64 -4.69
C LEU A 120 -0.81 -10.73 -4.14
N GLU A 121 0.18 -11.08 -4.98
CA GLU A 121 1.59 -11.03 -4.61
C GLU A 121 2.00 -9.62 -4.15
N GLU A 122 1.69 -8.59 -4.96
CA GLU A 122 2.01 -7.20 -4.62
C GLU A 122 1.30 -6.73 -3.34
N ASP A 123 0.03 -7.11 -3.18
CA ASP A 123 -0.80 -6.77 -2.02
C ASP A 123 -0.22 -7.34 -0.73
N PHE A 124 0.11 -8.62 -0.75
CA PHE A 124 0.63 -9.28 0.44
C PHE A 124 2.09 -8.90 0.74
N ARG A 125 2.90 -8.57 -0.27
CA ARG A 125 4.22 -7.96 -0.04
C ARG A 125 4.09 -6.64 0.70
N LEU A 126 3.13 -5.79 0.34
CA LEU A 126 2.88 -4.53 1.04
C LEU A 126 2.30 -4.73 2.44
N LEU A 127 1.35 -5.65 2.58
CA LEU A 127 0.73 -5.99 3.87
C LEU A 127 1.76 -6.47 4.89
N LEU A 128 2.75 -7.27 4.43
CA LEU A 128 3.77 -7.90 5.27
C LEU A 128 5.07 -7.09 5.39
N LYS A 129 5.16 -5.95 4.68
CA LYS A 129 6.35 -5.09 4.70
C LYS A 129 6.46 -4.36 6.03
N LYS A 130 7.56 -4.57 6.73
CA LYS A 130 7.80 -4.03 8.07
C LYS A 130 8.35 -2.61 8.08
N GLU A 131 9.20 -2.27 7.11
CA GLU A 131 9.96 -1.03 7.10
C GLU A 131 9.88 -0.33 5.76
N TYR A 132 9.82 0.99 5.79
CA TYR A 132 9.83 1.85 4.63
C TYR A 132 10.94 2.91 4.77
N LEU A 133 11.82 3.01 3.77
CA LEU A 133 12.78 4.11 3.67
C LEU A 133 12.03 5.37 3.24
N VAL A 134 12.03 6.39 4.09
CA VAL A 134 11.31 7.63 3.87
C VAL A 134 12.21 8.64 3.16
N GLN A 135 11.75 9.19 2.03
CA GLN A 135 12.44 10.22 1.26
C GLN A 135 11.84 11.61 1.42
N GLU A 136 10.53 11.69 1.60
CA GLU A 136 9.81 12.95 1.73
C GLU A 136 8.77 12.85 2.85
N GLN A 137 8.49 13.96 3.51
CA GLN A 137 7.45 14.06 4.52
C GLN A 137 6.52 15.22 4.20
N PHE A 138 5.22 14.98 4.41
CA PHE A 138 4.17 15.97 4.27
C PHE A 138 3.32 15.97 5.53
N GLU A 139 2.63 17.07 5.80
CA GLU A 139 1.71 17.14 6.93
C GLU A 139 0.54 18.10 6.68
N ASN A 140 -0.53 17.89 7.42
CA ASN A 140 -1.61 18.84 7.64
C ASN A 140 -1.99 18.84 9.13
N GLU A 141 -3.14 19.40 9.50
CA GLU A 141 -3.61 19.44 10.89
C GLU A 141 -3.83 18.03 11.49
N SER A 142 -4.31 17.09 10.68
CA SER A 142 -4.71 15.74 11.12
C SER A 142 -3.62 14.69 10.99
N ASP A 143 -2.77 14.78 9.95
CA ASP A 143 -1.89 13.68 9.55
C ASP A 143 -0.45 14.13 9.30
N ASN A 144 0.48 13.19 9.54
CA ASN A 144 1.78 13.15 8.90
C ASN A 144 1.76 12.10 7.79
N ILE A 145 2.31 12.43 6.62
CA ILE A 145 2.45 11.50 5.51
C ILE A 145 3.94 11.28 5.24
N TYR A 146 4.34 10.02 5.19
CA TYR A 146 5.70 9.61 4.86
C TYR A 146 5.70 8.97 3.48
N LYS A 147 6.49 9.53 2.56
CA LYS A 147 6.65 8.98 1.20
C LYS A 147 7.86 8.09 1.13
N SER A 148 7.67 6.91 0.56
CA SER A 148 8.70 5.91 0.30
C SER A 148 8.64 5.46 -1.16
N ALA A 149 9.72 5.66 -1.91
CA ALA A 149 9.81 5.20 -3.29
C ALA A 149 10.07 3.68 -3.37
N ASP A 150 9.50 3.06 -4.38
CA ASP A 150 9.61 1.63 -4.68
C ASP A 150 9.66 1.46 -6.21
N GLY A 151 10.84 1.56 -6.80
CA GLY A 151 11.05 1.59 -8.23
C GLY A 151 10.36 2.81 -8.88
N ASN A 152 9.38 2.56 -9.75
CA ASN A 152 8.58 3.59 -10.42
C ASN A 152 7.24 3.90 -9.72
N ARG A 153 7.10 3.44 -8.48
CA ARG A 153 5.92 3.62 -7.61
C ARG A 153 6.31 4.35 -6.34
N ASP A 154 5.35 5.05 -5.75
CA ASP A 154 5.49 5.70 -4.47
C ASP A 154 4.48 5.12 -3.48
N ASN A 155 4.91 4.86 -2.25
CA ASN A 155 4.04 4.50 -1.14
C ASN A 155 3.92 5.72 -0.21
N TYR A 156 2.70 6.09 0.13
CA TYR A 156 2.38 7.16 1.05
C TYR A 156 1.74 6.56 2.30
N LEU A 157 2.44 6.70 3.44
CA LEU A 157 2.01 6.17 4.73
C LEU A 157 1.35 7.31 5.52
N PHE A 158 0.07 7.20 5.76
CA PHE A 158 -0.74 8.18 6.50
C PHE A 158 -0.77 7.82 7.97
N TYR A 159 -0.13 8.66 8.75
CA TYR A 159 -0.02 8.51 10.19
C TYR A 159 -0.81 9.60 10.90
N SER A 160 -1.87 9.23 11.61
CA SER A 160 -2.75 10.15 12.31
C SER A 160 -2.04 10.81 13.50
N LYS A 161 -2.15 12.13 13.59
CA LYS A 161 -1.64 12.92 14.74
C LYS A 161 -2.53 12.76 15.97
N LYS A 162 -3.82 12.41 15.79
CA LYS A 162 -4.81 12.30 16.85
C LYS A 162 -4.61 11.03 17.70
N ASN A 163 -4.49 9.89 17.07
CA ASN A 163 -4.41 8.59 17.75
C ASN A 163 -3.01 7.97 17.69
N HIS A 164 -2.07 8.60 16.97
CA HIS A 164 -0.70 8.13 16.76
C HIS A 164 -0.64 6.74 16.13
N GLN A 165 -1.45 6.52 15.10
CA GLN A 165 -1.58 5.25 14.40
C GLN A 165 -1.36 5.40 12.91
N LEU A 166 -0.79 4.37 12.28
CA LEU A 166 -0.78 4.22 10.82
C LEU A 166 -2.19 3.79 10.39
N GLU A 167 -2.90 4.67 9.68
CA GLU A 167 -4.28 4.42 9.27
C GLU A 167 -4.37 3.85 7.86
N LYS A 168 -3.48 4.27 6.96
CA LYS A 168 -3.48 3.75 5.58
C LYS A 168 -2.13 3.88 4.88
N ILE A 169 -1.94 3.02 3.89
CA ILE A 169 -0.86 3.12 2.91
C ILE A 169 -1.51 3.26 1.53
N VAL A 170 -1.15 4.30 0.80
CA VAL A 170 -1.59 4.52 -0.58
C VAL A 170 -0.41 4.29 -1.50
N ARG A 171 -0.54 3.35 -2.45
CA ARG A 171 0.44 3.15 -3.51
C ARG A 171 -0.01 3.88 -4.76
N SER A 172 0.86 4.73 -5.29
CA SER A 172 0.61 5.42 -6.55
C SER A 172 1.66 5.04 -7.61
N SER A 173 1.26 5.14 -8.88
CA SER A 173 2.17 5.09 -10.01
C SER A 173 2.09 6.42 -10.74
N LYS A 174 3.20 7.14 -10.82
CA LYS A 174 3.26 8.52 -11.29
C LYS A 174 2.34 9.41 -10.41
N THR A 175 1.25 9.92 -10.95
CA THR A 175 0.30 10.82 -10.26
C THR A 175 -1.05 10.16 -9.94
N LYS A 176 -1.20 8.85 -10.21
CA LYS A 176 -2.48 8.14 -10.03
C LYS A 176 -2.37 7.12 -8.90
N GLU A 177 -3.30 7.22 -7.96
CA GLU A 177 -3.53 6.19 -6.95
C GLU A 177 -3.90 4.87 -7.65
N LYS A 178 -3.32 3.77 -7.20
CA LYS A 178 -3.54 2.43 -7.74
C LYS A 178 -4.14 1.47 -6.71
N PHE A 179 -3.77 1.65 -5.46
CA PHE A 179 -4.00 0.71 -4.40
C PHE A 179 -4.06 1.45 -3.06
N MET A 180 -4.94 1.00 -2.20
CA MET A 180 -5.08 1.51 -0.83
C MET A 180 -5.17 0.34 0.15
N LEU A 181 -4.33 0.38 1.16
CA LEU A 181 -4.33 -0.53 2.31
C LEU A 181 -4.75 0.28 3.54
N ILE A 182 -5.90 -0.03 4.12
CA ILE A 182 -6.49 0.70 5.25
C ILE A 182 -6.43 -0.19 6.49
N PHE A 183 -5.97 0.38 7.60
CA PHE A 183 -5.91 -0.27 8.90
C PHE A 183 -6.91 0.39 9.84
N ILE A 184 -7.71 -0.42 10.52
CA ILE A 184 -8.57 0.01 11.61
C ILE A 184 -8.08 -0.72 12.85
N THR A 185 -7.69 0.04 13.87
CA THR A 185 -7.05 -0.48 15.08
C THR A 185 -7.44 0.33 16.29
N GLU A 186 -7.55 -0.34 17.44
CA GLU A 186 -7.71 0.30 18.76
C GLU A 186 -6.35 0.54 19.43
N ASN A 187 -5.28 -0.10 18.92
CA ASN A 187 -3.92 -0.01 19.47
C ASN A 187 -2.87 -0.18 18.34
N ASN A 188 -1.59 0.09 18.65
CA ASN A 188 -0.49 -0.05 17.70
C ASN A 188 0.18 -1.44 17.71
N ILE A 189 -0.54 -2.49 18.08
CA ILE A 189 0.00 -3.85 18.16
C ILE A 189 -0.46 -4.68 16.97
N PHE A 190 -1.74 -4.63 16.65
CA PHE A 190 -2.32 -5.30 15.47
C PHE A 190 -3.52 -4.51 14.96
N ALA A 191 -3.86 -4.71 13.69
CA ALA A 191 -5.06 -4.13 13.10
C ALA A 191 -6.23 -5.10 13.27
N GLU A 192 -7.33 -4.64 13.90
CA GLU A 192 -8.55 -5.44 14.03
C GLU A 192 -9.24 -5.63 12.69
N ARG A 193 -9.11 -4.65 11.80
CA ARG A 193 -9.62 -4.74 10.44
C ARG A 193 -8.61 -4.19 9.47
N VAL A 194 -8.46 -4.89 8.33
CA VAL A 194 -7.63 -4.43 7.21
C VAL A 194 -8.47 -4.48 5.94
N GLN A 195 -8.38 -3.43 5.14
CA GLN A 195 -9.03 -3.38 3.83
C GLN A 195 -8.00 -3.13 2.74
N ILE A 196 -8.06 -3.93 1.68
CA ILE A 196 -7.29 -3.74 0.45
C ILE A 196 -8.26 -3.31 -0.65
N ILE A 197 -8.01 -2.16 -1.26
CA ILE A 197 -8.89 -1.57 -2.27
C ILE A 197 -8.06 -1.19 -3.49
N HIS A 198 -8.47 -1.67 -4.66
CA HIS A 198 -7.85 -1.35 -5.94
C HIS A 198 -8.68 -0.34 -6.74
N GLN A 199 -7.99 0.57 -7.44
CA GLN A 199 -8.62 1.54 -8.35
C GLN A 199 -8.60 1.10 -9.82
N ASN A 200 -7.77 0.12 -10.17
CA ASN A 200 -7.50 -0.31 -11.54
C ASN A 200 -7.96 -1.74 -11.85
N ILE A 201 -8.37 -2.49 -10.85
CA ILE A 201 -8.90 -3.85 -10.96
C ILE A 201 -10.08 -4.01 -10.00
N LYS A 202 -11.09 -4.80 -10.38
CA LYS A 202 -12.23 -5.10 -9.51
C LYS A 202 -11.85 -6.17 -8.47
N LEU A 203 -10.97 -5.78 -7.56
CA LEU A 203 -10.53 -6.58 -6.41
C LEU A 203 -10.64 -5.74 -5.15
N LYS A 204 -11.29 -6.30 -4.15
CA LYS A 204 -11.36 -5.79 -2.78
C LYS A 204 -11.18 -6.94 -1.82
N ILE A 205 -10.42 -6.73 -0.76
CA ILE A 205 -10.22 -7.70 0.31
C ILE A 205 -10.52 -7.01 1.63
N ASP A 206 -11.38 -7.63 2.44
CA ASP A 206 -11.69 -7.22 3.80
C ASP A 206 -11.21 -8.31 4.77
N PHE A 207 -10.34 -7.96 5.70
CA PHE A 207 -9.90 -8.79 6.80
C PHE A 207 -10.48 -8.29 8.11
N ASN A 208 -11.05 -9.19 8.92
CA ASN A 208 -11.53 -8.92 10.28
C ASN A 208 -10.83 -9.89 11.22
N TYR A 209 -10.11 -9.35 12.23
CA TYR A 209 -9.35 -10.17 13.18
C TYR A 209 -10.27 -11.18 13.89
N PHE A 210 -9.79 -12.40 13.98
CA PHE A 210 -10.52 -13.47 14.65
C PHE A 210 -10.31 -13.33 16.16
N LYS A 211 -11.29 -12.71 16.85
CA LYS A 211 -11.30 -12.71 18.32
C LYS A 211 -11.76 -14.11 18.76
N SER A 212 -10.84 -14.93 19.28
CA SER A 212 -11.14 -16.22 19.94
C SER A 212 -11.86 -16.00 21.26
#